data_c28996859c3d9448ec1352da642c8d07
#
_entry.id   c28996859c3d9448ec1352da642c8d07
#
_cell.length_a   1.000
_cell.length_b   1.000
_cell.length_c   1.000
_cell.angle_alpha   90.00
_cell.angle_beta   90.00
_cell.angle_gamma   90.00
#
_symmetry.space_group_name_H-M   'P 1'
#
loop_
_entity.id
_entity.type
_entity.pdbx_description
1 polymer ?
#
loop_
_entity_poly.entity_id
_entity_poly.type
_entity_poly.pdbx_seq_one_letter_code
_entity_poly.pdbx_strand_id
1 'polypeptide(L)'
;VVIQIAGKKAGLLELVDGLKLQTAGHKQFVLPDVLIIPAIWRNPRWVLHHEAWQLGVIKACVDQGSWVACVGSGSFLLAAAGALHNKEATTHWHWFDEFKQQFPSVRLRRDQLITQ
;
A
#
# COMPACT_ATOMS: atom_id res chain seq x y z
N VAL A 1 13.46 17.54 4.24
CA VAL A 1 12.55 16.38 4.04
C VAL A 1 11.18 16.75 4.55
N VAL A 2 10.16 16.59 3.72
CA VAL A 2 8.76 16.78 4.11
C VAL A 2 8.07 15.42 4.15
N ILE A 3 7.44 15.10 5.28
CA ILE A 3 6.71 13.84 5.48
C ILE A 3 5.22 14.16 5.54
N GLN A 4 4.42 13.45 4.75
CA GLN A 4 2.96 13.52 4.77
C GLN A 4 2.39 12.15 5.10
N ILE A 5 1.28 12.13 5.82
CA ILE A 5 0.50 10.91 6.05
C ILE A 5 -0.81 11.07 5.29
N ALA A 6 -1.00 10.25 4.26
CA ALA A 6 -2.25 10.24 3.50
C ALA A 6 -3.36 9.56 4.31
N GLY A 7 -4.50 10.22 4.40
CA GLY A 7 -5.70 9.68 5.03
C GLY A 7 -6.92 9.81 4.12
N LYS A 8 -7.99 9.11 4.46
CA LYS A 8 -9.28 9.23 3.76
C LYS A 8 -9.80 10.66 3.81
N LYS A 9 -9.59 11.34 4.94
CA LYS A 9 -9.93 12.73 5.17
C LYS A 9 -8.73 13.48 5.76
N ALA A 10 -8.66 14.77 5.53
CA ALA A 10 -7.71 15.64 6.23
C ALA A 10 -8.11 15.82 7.69
N GLY A 11 -7.13 15.99 8.57
CA GLY A 11 -7.34 16.28 9.98
C GLY A 11 -6.59 15.36 10.91
N LEU A 12 -6.97 15.41 12.19
CA LEU A 12 -6.40 14.56 13.24
C LEU A 12 -7.06 13.19 13.23
N LEU A 13 -6.25 12.15 13.06
CA LEU A 13 -6.64 10.76 13.23
C LEU A 13 -6.16 10.28 14.60
N GLU A 14 -7.11 9.90 15.46
CA GLU A 14 -6.79 9.31 16.75
C GLU A 14 -6.59 7.80 16.59
N LEU A 15 -5.44 7.33 17.04
CA LEU A 15 -5.07 5.92 17.06
C LEU A 15 -5.39 5.29 18.41
N VAL A 16 -5.23 3.98 18.50
CA VAL A 16 -5.28 3.23 19.75
C VAL A 16 -4.28 3.87 20.72
N ASP A 17 -4.63 3.95 21.99
CA ASP A 17 -3.82 4.57 23.05
C ASP A 17 -3.71 6.12 23.01
N GLY A 18 -4.58 6.77 22.24
CA GLY A 18 -4.69 8.23 22.24
C GLY A 18 -3.62 8.96 21.43
N LEU A 19 -2.75 8.26 20.73
CA LEU A 19 -1.84 8.89 19.77
C LEU A 19 -2.63 9.54 18.63
N LYS A 20 -2.26 10.75 18.27
CA LYS A 20 -2.91 11.48 17.17
C LYS A 20 -1.94 11.73 16.06
N LEU A 21 -2.38 11.45 14.83
CA LEU A 21 -1.63 11.73 13.61
C LEU A 21 -2.36 12.77 12.77
N GLN A 22 -1.63 13.76 12.28
CA GLN A 22 -2.15 14.69 11.29
C GLN A 22 -2.11 14.04 9.92
N THR A 23 -3.27 13.97 9.24
CA THR A 23 -3.39 13.40 7.90
C THR A 23 -3.70 14.47 6.86
N ALA A 24 -3.15 14.31 5.68
CA ALA A 24 -3.58 15.00 4.47
C ALA A 24 -4.69 14.17 3.79
N GLY A 25 -5.79 14.82 3.41
CA GLY A 25 -6.85 14.13 2.65
C GLY A 25 -6.33 13.64 1.32
N HIS A 26 -6.74 12.44 0.92
CA HIS A 26 -6.24 11.81 -0.31
C HIS A 26 -6.51 12.62 -1.60
N LYS A 27 -7.54 13.46 -1.59
CA LYS A 27 -7.85 14.34 -2.73
C LYS A 27 -6.94 15.57 -2.84
N GLN A 28 -6.30 15.94 -1.74
CA GLN A 28 -5.40 17.11 -1.65
C GLN A 28 -3.97 16.68 -1.33
N PHE A 29 -3.71 15.37 -1.41
CA PHE A 29 -2.40 14.81 -1.15
C PHE A 29 -1.42 15.24 -2.26
N VAL A 30 -0.34 15.88 -1.86
CA VAL A 30 0.74 16.22 -2.80
C VAL A 30 1.52 14.96 -3.12
N LEU A 31 1.64 14.63 -4.41
CA LEU A 31 2.34 13.43 -4.83
C LEU A 31 3.82 13.46 -4.40
N PRO A 32 4.28 12.48 -3.63
CA PRO A 32 5.63 12.48 -3.06
C PRO A 32 6.67 11.92 -4.04
N ASP A 33 7.94 12.18 -3.76
CA ASP A 33 9.05 11.50 -4.44
C ASP A 33 9.12 10.02 -4.04
N VAL A 34 8.79 9.73 -2.78
CA VAL A 34 8.79 8.37 -2.22
C VAL A 34 7.46 8.10 -1.52
N LEU A 35 6.78 7.04 -1.92
CA LEU A 35 5.60 6.52 -1.25
C LEU A 35 5.96 5.27 -0.44
N ILE A 36 5.58 5.26 0.84
CA ILE A 36 5.72 4.08 1.70
C ILE A 36 4.33 3.55 2.03
N ILE A 37 4.06 2.29 1.72
CA ILE A 37 2.81 1.59 2.02
C ILE A 37 3.08 0.64 3.19
N PRO A 38 2.53 0.90 4.37
CA PRO A 38 2.74 0.03 5.53
C PRO A 38 1.97 -1.27 5.41
N ALA A 39 2.29 -2.22 6.29
CA ALA A 39 1.53 -3.45 6.43
C ALA A 39 0.08 -3.17 6.85
N ILE A 40 -0.82 -4.02 6.39
CA ILE A 40 -2.27 -3.94 6.69
C ILE A 40 -2.57 -4.88 7.85
N TRP A 41 -3.17 -4.34 8.93
CA TRP A 41 -3.58 -5.13 10.11
C TRP A 41 -4.86 -5.94 9.91
N ARG A 42 -5.69 -5.54 8.92
CA ARG A 42 -6.93 -6.23 8.59
C ARG A 42 -6.72 -7.22 7.45
N ASN A 43 -7.71 -8.07 7.20
CA ASN A 43 -7.72 -8.91 6.02
C ASN A 43 -7.55 -8.04 4.75
N PRO A 44 -6.55 -8.28 3.92
CA PRO A 44 -6.29 -7.46 2.74
C PRO A 44 -7.47 -7.36 1.77
N ARG A 45 -8.24 -8.42 1.59
CA ARG A 45 -9.45 -8.39 0.76
C ARG A 45 -10.47 -7.39 1.27
N TRP A 46 -10.67 -7.35 2.59
CA TRP A 46 -11.60 -6.41 3.20
C TRP A 46 -11.16 -4.97 2.89
N VAL A 47 -9.87 -4.67 3.03
CA VAL A 47 -9.32 -3.33 2.76
C VAL A 47 -9.49 -2.94 1.30
N LEU A 48 -9.23 -3.85 0.36
CA LEU A 48 -9.40 -3.59 -1.07
C LEU A 48 -10.85 -3.28 -1.44
N HIS A 49 -11.81 -3.89 -0.75
CA HIS A 49 -13.24 -3.63 -0.99
C HIS A 49 -13.72 -2.31 -0.36
N HIS A 50 -13.25 -1.97 0.82
CA HIS A 50 -13.82 -0.89 1.63
C HIS A 50 -13.00 0.39 1.62
N GLU A 51 -11.72 0.31 1.26
CA GLU A 51 -10.77 1.43 1.30
C GLU A 51 -10.13 1.70 -0.06
N ALA A 52 -10.92 1.63 -1.13
CA ALA A 52 -10.46 1.78 -2.51
C ALA A 52 -9.81 3.16 -2.83
N TRP A 53 -9.99 4.18 -1.99
CA TRP A 53 -9.34 5.47 -2.14
C TRP A 53 -7.81 5.35 -2.17
N GLN A 54 -7.25 4.37 -1.45
CA GLN A 54 -5.82 4.12 -1.39
C GLN A 54 -5.26 3.74 -2.76
N LEU A 55 -6.01 2.97 -3.54
CA LEU A 55 -5.59 2.55 -4.88
C LEU A 55 -5.40 3.74 -5.82
N GLY A 56 -6.26 4.74 -5.73
CA GLY A 56 -6.14 5.98 -6.50
C GLY A 56 -4.86 6.74 -6.18
N VAL A 57 -4.53 6.88 -4.92
CA VAL A 57 -3.27 7.53 -4.46
C VAL A 57 -2.06 6.77 -4.96
N ILE A 58 -2.03 5.45 -4.76
CA ILE A 58 -0.92 4.59 -5.19
C ILE A 58 -0.71 4.69 -6.69
N LYS A 59 -1.80 4.56 -7.45
CA LYS A 59 -1.75 4.65 -8.91
C LYS A 59 -1.20 5.99 -9.38
N ALA A 60 -1.65 7.09 -8.81
CA ALA A 60 -1.16 8.42 -9.15
C ALA A 60 0.34 8.58 -8.85
N CYS A 61 0.82 8.05 -7.72
CA CYS A 61 2.24 8.05 -7.38
C CYS A 61 3.07 7.23 -8.38
N VAL A 62 2.59 6.04 -8.74
CA VAL A 62 3.26 5.19 -9.73
C VAL A 62 3.31 5.86 -11.10
N ASP A 63 2.19 6.43 -11.55
CA ASP A 63 2.08 7.08 -12.85
C ASP A 63 3.01 8.31 -12.98
N GLN A 64 3.24 9.04 -11.89
CA GLN A 64 4.19 10.15 -11.91
C GLN A 64 5.68 9.72 -11.78
N GLY A 65 5.95 8.47 -11.45
CA GLY A 65 7.31 7.95 -11.28
C GLY A 65 7.87 8.04 -9.87
N SER A 66 7.01 8.12 -8.84
CA SER A 66 7.45 8.02 -7.45
C SER A 66 8.14 6.69 -7.18
N TRP A 67 9.16 6.69 -6.33
CA TRP A 67 9.67 5.46 -5.73
C TRP A 67 8.62 4.90 -4.78
N VAL A 68 8.31 3.62 -4.89
CA VAL A 68 7.30 2.98 -4.04
C VAL A 68 7.92 1.82 -3.27
N ALA A 69 7.78 1.88 -1.96
CA ALA A 69 8.13 0.77 -1.06
C ALA A 69 6.87 0.29 -0.34
N CYS A 70 6.68 -1.02 -0.23
CA CYS A 70 5.60 -1.60 0.56
C CYS A 70 6.15 -2.63 1.55
N VAL A 71 5.47 -2.76 2.68
CA VAL A 71 5.84 -3.68 3.75
C VAL A 71 4.78 -4.76 3.89
N GLY A 72 5.20 -6.02 3.89
CA GLY A 72 4.33 -7.16 4.17
C GLY A 72 3.04 -7.15 3.34
N SER A 73 1.89 -7.23 4.01
CA SER A 73 0.57 -7.22 3.37
C SER A 73 0.20 -5.92 2.64
N GLY A 74 0.97 -4.85 2.80
CA GLY A 74 0.86 -3.64 1.98
C GLY A 74 1.04 -3.90 0.48
N SER A 75 1.75 -4.98 0.13
CA SER A 75 1.90 -5.45 -1.25
C SER A 75 0.57 -5.75 -1.97
N PHE A 76 -0.48 -6.11 -1.25
CA PHE A 76 -1.83 -6.29 -1.81
C PHE A 76 -2.36 -5.00 -2.44
N LEU A 77 -2.15 -3.86 -1.78
CA LEU A 77 -2.56 -2.57 -2.33
C LEU A 77 -1.77 -2.22 -3.58
N LEU A 78 -0.46 -2.45 -3.55
CA LEU A 78 0.41 -2.17 -4.69
C LEU A 78 0.08 -3.07 -5.89
N ALA A 79 -0.19 -4.36 -5.65
CA ALA A 79 -0.63 -5.30 -6.67
C ALA A 79 -2.01 -4.94 -7.24
N ALA A 80 -2.96 -4.58 -6.38
CA ALA A 80 -4.31 -4.17 -6.80
C ALA A 80 -4.31 -2.88 -7.62
N ALA A 81 -3.35 -1.97 -7.37
CA ALA A 81 -3.13 -0.79 -8.18
C ALA A 81 -2.48 -1.09 -9.55
N GLY A 82 -2.16 -2.35 -9.84
CA GLY A 82 -1.56 -2.77 -11.11
C GLY A 82 -0.05 -2.58 -11.22
N ALA A 83 0.61 -2.12 -10.17
CA ALA A 83 2.03 -1.76 -10.21
C ALA A 83 2.99 -2.95 -10.19
N LEU A 84 2.50 -4.15 -9.87
CA LEU A 84 3.31 -5.38 -9.76
C LEU A 84 3.10 -6.37 -10.90
N HIS A 85 2.34 -6.01 -11.92
CA HIS A 85 2.07 -6.89 -13.06
C HIS A 85 3.37 -7.37 -13.72
N ASN A 86 3.56 -8.69 -13.82
CA ASN A 86 4.76 -9.34 -14.35
C ASN A 86 6.07 -9.00 -13.61
N LYS A 87 5.98 -8.47 -12.39
CA LYS A 87 7.13 -8.17 -11.54
C LYS A 87 7.27 -9.19 -10.42
N GLU A 88 8.47 -9.27 -9.85
CA GLU A 88 8.71 -10.03 -8.63
C GLU A 88 8.23 -9.23 -7.40
N ALA A 89 7.61 -9.93 -6.47
CA ALA A 89 7.21 -9.35 -5.20
C ALA A 89 7.16 -10.42 -4.10
N THR A 90 7.20 -9.96 -2.87
CA THR A 90 6.91 -10.80 -1.70
C THR A 90 5.83 -10.13 -0.86
N THR A 91 5.27 -10.88 0.07
CA THR A 91 4.29 -10.40 1.04
C THR A 91 4.53 -11.10 2.38
N HIS A 92 3.71 -10.83 3.39
CA HIS A 92 3.76 -11.57 4.63
C HIS A 92 3.41 -13.06 4.37
N TRP A 93 4.20 -13.99 4.93
CA TRP A 93 4.07 -15.43 4.68
C TRP A 93 2.66 -15.99 4.92
N HIS A 94 1.94 -15.43 5.90
CA HIS A 94 0.56 -15.81 6.20
C HIS A 94 -0.40 -15.64 5.00
N TRP A 95 -0.07 -14.72 4.10
CA TRP A 95 -0.92 -14.35 2.95
C TRP A 95 -0.39 -14.85 1.61
N PHE A 96 0.64 -15.69 1.58
CA PHE A 96 1.26 -16.15 0.33
C PHE A 96 0.27 -16.79 -0.64
N ASP A 97 -0.54 -17.72 -0.17
CA ASP A 97 -1.47 -18.45 -1.04
C ASP A 97 -2.59 -17.54 -1.55
N GLU A 98 -3.14 -16.70 -0.69
CA GLU A 98 -4.17 -15.73 -1.06
C GLU A 98 -3.63 -14.67 -2.05
N PHE A 99 -2.43 -14.18 -1.82
CA PHE A 99 -1.77 -13.24 -2.72
C PHE A 99 -1.57 -13.85 -4.11
N LYS A 100 -1.05 -15.08 -4.18
CA LYS A 100 -0.84 -15.81 -5.43
C LYS A 100 -2.14 -16.07 -6.18
N GLN A 101 -3.20 -16.43 -5.46
CA GLN A 101 -4.51 -16.67 -6.04
C GLN A 101 -5.13 -15.38 -6.60
N GLN A 102 -5.01 -14.27 -5.88
CA GLN A 102 -5.62 -13.00 -6.26
C GLN A 102 -4.83 -12.26 -7.35
N PHE A 103 -3.51 -12.39 -7.35
CA PHE A 103 -2.60 -11.70 -8.28
C PHE A 103 -1.70 -12.71 -9.04
N PRO A 104 -2.27 -13.54 -9.91
CA PRO A 104 -1.50 -14.60 -10.58
C PRO A 104 -0.42 -14.06 -11.53
N SER A 105 -0.53 -12.83 -12.00
CA SER A 105 0.47 -12.18 -12.86
C SER A 105 1.70 -11.67 -12.09
N VAL A 106 1.64 -11.63 -10.76
CA VAL A 106 2.78 -11.27 -9.92
C VAL A 106 3.63 -12.51 -9.67
N ARG A 107 4.94 -12.40 -9.87
CA ARG A 107 5.88 -13.48 -9.55
C ARG A 107 6.21 -13.46 -8.07
N LEU A 108 5.40 -14.18 -7.29
CA LEU A 108 5.58 -14.25 -5.85
C LEU A 108 6.86 -15.00 -5.47
N ARG A 109 7.73 -14.34 -4.72
CA ARG A 109 8.98 -14.91 -4.18
C ARG A 109 8.77 -15.27 -2.70
N ARG A 110 8.57 -16.57 -2.44
CA ARG A 110 8.37 -17.10 -1.08
C ARG A 110 9.67 -17.26 -0.30
N ASP A 111 10.78 -17.25 -1.00
CA ASP A 111 12.14 -17.48 -0.52
C ASP A 111 12.92 -16.19 -0.22
N GLN A 112 12.30 -15.03 -0.44
CA GLN A 112 12.93 -13.73 -0.27
C GLN A 112 12.15 -12.86 0.72
N LEU A 113 12.89 -12.12 1.55
CA LEU A 113 12.31 -11.11 2.45
C LEU A 113 12.15 -9.76 1.75
N ILE A 114 12.99 -9.48 0.78
CA ILE A 114 13.00 -8.23 0.02
C ILE A 114 13.07 -8.57 -1.47
N THR A 115 12.24 -7.91 -2.26
CA THR A 115 12.26 -7.94 -3.73
C THR A 115 12.39 -6.53 -4.28
N GLN A 116 12.89 -6.42 -5.50
CA GLN A 116 13.05 -5.12 -6.16
C GLN A 116 12.59 -5.18 -7.62
#